data_49184c8a00e4a259d2fdff28b13f1825
#
_entry.id   49184c8a00e4a259d2fdff28b13f1825
#
_cell.length_a   1.000
_cell.length_b   1.000
_cell.length_c   1.000
_cell.angle_alpha   90.00
_cell.angle_beta   90.00
_cell.angle_gamma   90.00
#
_symmetry.space_group_name_H-M   'P 1'
#
loop_
_entity.id
_entity.type
_entity.pdbx_description
1 polymer ?
#
loop_
_entity_poly.entity_id
_entity_poly.type
_entity_poly.pdbx_seq_one_letter_code
_entity_poly.pdbx_strand_id
1 'polypeptide(L)' 'MSKGKVKWFDAKKGFGFIVSDEGKDVFVHFSDIASDQSYKSLEEGCEVEFELKEDGKGQKASNVKVVG' A
#
# COMPACT_ATOMS: atom_id res chain seq x y z
N MET A 1 -9.14 -9.48 2.55
CA MET A 1 -8.11 -8.46 2.30
C MET A 1 -7.83 -7.66 3.56
N SER A 2 -6.61 -7.26 3.72
CA SER A 2 -6.21 -6.46 4.89
C SER A 2 -6.50 -4.99 4.66
N LYS A 3 -6.61 -4.24 5.74
CA LYS A 3 -6.82 -2.80 5.67
C LYS A 3 -5.71 -2.07 6.42
N GLY A 4 -5.47 -0.84 6.03
CA GLY A 4 -4.49 -0.01 6.69
C GLY A 4 -4.56 1.42 6.21
N LYS A 5 -3.57 2.20 6.61
CA LYS A 5 -3.45 3.59 6.18
C LYS A 5 -2.08 3.83 5.60
N VAL A 6 -2.01 4.68 4.60
CA VAL A 6 -0.72 5.03 4.00
C VAL A 6 0.11 5.82 5.00
N LYS A 7 1.28 5.31 5.32
CA LYS A 7 2.22 6.00 6.18
C LYS A 7 2.94 7.11 5.41
N TRP A 8 3.44 6.76 4.23
CA TRP A 8 4.00 7.69 3.27
C TRP A 8 4.15 6.99 1.93
N PHE A 9 4.19 7.75 0.87
CA PHE A 9 4.42 7.21 -0.45
C PHE A 9 5.17 8.22 -1.29
N ASP A 10 6.22 7.77 -1.96
CA ASP A 10 7.03 8.62 -2.83
C ASP A 10 6.72 8.28 -4.28
N ALA A 11 5.93 9.14 -4.92
CA ALA A 11 5.50 8.91 -6.30
C ALA A 11 6.67 8.94 -7.29
N LYS A 12 7.73 9.65 -6.97
CA LYS A 12 8.90 9.71 -7.85
C LYS A 12 9.68 8.41 -7.83
N LYS A 13 9.82 7.82 -6.65
CA LYS A 13 10.52 6.54 -6.50
C LYS A 13 9.60 5.36 -6.76
N GLY A 14 8.29 5.57 -6.62
CA GLY A 14 7.31 4.54 -6.92
C GLY A 14 7.10 3.54 -5.81
N PHE A 15 7.37 3.89 -4.56
CA PHE A 15 7.14 2.98 -3.43
C PHE A 15 6.86 3.76 -2.15
N GLY A 16 6.38 3.05 -1.16
CA GLY A 16 6.09 3.62 0.13
C GLY A 16 5.73 2.54 1.14
N PHE A 17 5.08 2.95 2.22
CA PHE A 17 4.68 2.03 3.28
C PHE A 17 3.25 2.30 3.72
N ILE A 18 2.57 1.23 4.09
CA ILE A 18 1.23 1.24 4.67
C ILE A 18 1.38 0.71 6.08
N VAL A 19 0.67 1.33 7.03
CA VAL A 19 0.56 0.80 8.38
C VAL A 19 -0.74 0.00 8.43
N SER A 20 -0.62 -1.30 8.66
CA SER A 20 -1.80 -2.18 8.74
C SER A 20 -2.60 -1.90 10.01
N ASP A 21 -3.82 -2.42 10.07
CA ASP A 21 -4.65 -2.31 11.26
C ASP A 21 -3.99 -2.94 12.49
N GLU A 22 -3.03 -3.83 12.28
CA GLU A 22 -2.26 -4.44 13.34
C GLU A 22 -1.06 -3.61 13.77
N GLY A 23 -0.85 -2.46 13.14
CA GLY A 23 0.25 -1.58 13.46
C GLY A 23 1.58 -1.96 12.84
N LYS A 24 1.56 -2.80 11.83
CA LYS A 24 2.79 -3.25 11.16
C LYS A 24 3.02 -2.47 9.87
N ASP A 25 4.28 -2.16 9.58
CA ASP A 25 4.65 -1.53 8.33
C ASP A 25 4.64 -2.56 7.21
N VAL A 26 3.96 -2.23 6.13
CA VAL A 26 3.86 -3.10 4.94
C VAL A 26 4.37 -2.33 3.75
N PHE A 27 5.32 -2.89 3.02
CA PHE A 27 5.88 -2.26 1.83
C PHE A 27 4.88 -2.27 0.69
N VAL A 28 4.80 -1.17 -0.06
CA VAL A 28 3.96 -1.08 -1.26
C VAL A 28 4.75 -0.45 -2.39
N HIS A 29 4.64 -1.03 -3.58
CA HIS A 29 5.25 -0.50 -4.79
C HIS A 29 4.14 -0.03 -5.73
N PHE A 30 4.44 0.96 -6.60
CA PHE A 30 3.39 1.50 -7.46
C PHE A 30 2.76 0.44 -8.36
N SER A 31 3.49 -0.59 -8.72
CA SER A 31 2.96 -1.68 -9.52
C SER A 31 1.97 -2.56 -8.76
N ASP A 32 1.93 -2.44 -7.43
CA ASP A 32 1.00 -3.16 -6.58
C ASP A 32 -0.31 -2.41 -6.36
N ILE A 33 -0.42 -1.19 -6.87
CA ILE A 33 -1.65 -0.41 -6.79
C ILE A 33 -2.58 -0.89 -7.89
N ALA A 34 -3.85 -1.05 -7.56
CA ALA A 34 -4.84 -1.57 -8.51
C ALA A 34 -4.89 -0.72 -9.78
N SER A 35 -4.94 -1.41 -10.93
CA SER A 35 -4.82 -0.76 -12.23
C SER A 35 -6.03 0.07 -12.65
N ASP A 36 -7.14 -0.08 -11.95
CA ASP A 36 -8.35 0.70 -12.24
C ASP A 36 -8.30 2.12 -11.69
N GLN A 37 -7.23 2.46 -10.98
CA GLN A 37 -7.06 3.81 -10.48
C GLN A 37 -6.47 4.71 -11.54
N SER A 38 -6.96 5.93 -11.63
CA SER A 38 -6.54 6.86 -12.67
C SER A 38 -5.08 7.31 -12.52
N TYR A 39 -4.54 7.24 -11.31
CA TYR A 39 -3.12 7.49 -11.08
C TYR A 39 -2.64 6.58 -9.96
N LYS A 40 -1.39 6.20 -10.04
CA LYS A 40 -0.81 5.22 -9.13
C LYS A 40 0.02 5.88 -8.06
N SER A 41 -0.62 6.73 -7.28
CA SER A 41 0.01 7.32 -6.12
C SER A 41 -0.95 7.28 -4.94
N LEU A 42 -0.37 7.22 -3.75
CA LEU A 42 -1.13 7.13 -2.52
C LEU A 42 -0.83 8.36 -1.68
N GLU A 43 -1.88 8.94 -1.11
CA GLU A 43 -1.71 10.07 -0.22
C GLU A 43 -1.53 9.59 1.21
N GLU A 44 -0.68 10.28 1.94
CA GLU A 44 -0.43 9.99 3.35
C GLU A 44 -1.73 10.07 4.13
N GLY A 45 -1.98 9.06 4.94
CA GLY A 45 -3.18 8.98 5.76
C GLY A 45 -4.41 8.40 5.11
N CYS A 46 -4.37 8.10 3.81
CA CYS A 46 -5.50 7.47 3.13
C CYS A 46 -5.71 6.05 3.63
N GLU A 47 -6.98 5.67 3.75
CA GLU A 47 -7.32 4.29 4.05
C GLU A 47 -7.26 3.46 2.78
N VAL A 48 -6.68 2.27 2.90
CA VAL A 48 -6.51 1.38 1.76
C VAL A 48 -6.86 -0.05 2.16
N GLU A 49 -7.26 -0.84 1.17
CA GLU A 49 -7.37 -2.28 1.28
C GLU A 49 -6.28 -2.91 0.41
N PHE A 50 -5.75 -4.02 0.84
CA PHE A 50 -4.68 -4.66 0.11
C PHE A 50 -4.61 -6.13 0.47
N GLU A 51 -3.94 -6.92 -0.37
CA GLU A 51 -3.60 -8.30 -0.05
C GLU A 51 -2.23 -8.30 0.61
N LEU A 52 -2.14 -8.94 1.77
CA LEU A 52 -0.87 -9.05 2.47
C LEU A 52 -0.13 -10.26 1.93
N LYS A 53 1.09 -10.02 1.50
CA LYS A 53 1.97 -11.09 1.03
C LYS A 53 3.27 -11.03 1.79
N GLU A 54 3.86 -12.20 2.02
CA GLU A 54 5.15 -12.29 2.67
C GLU A 54 6.17 -12.86 1.68
N ASP A 55 7.35 -12.26 1.68
CA ASP A 55 8.49 -12.82 0.95
C ASP A 55 9.69 -12.86 1.89
N GLY A 56 10.83 -13.27 1.39
CA GLY A 56 12.03 -13.41 2.20
C GLY A 56 12.53 -12.11 2.82
N LYS A 57 12.02 -10.97 2.39
CA LYS A 57 12.43 -9.65 2.87
C LYS A 57 11.43 -9.02 3.83
N GLY A 58 10.25 -9.61 3.98
CA GLY A 58 9.23 -9.08 4.87
C GLY A 58 7.85 -9.07 4.24
N GLN A 59 6.99 -8.21 4.76
CA GLN A 59 5.60 -8.13 4.31
C GLN A 59 5.45 -7.08 3.21
N LYS A 60 4.58 -7.39 2.25
CA LYS A 60 4.35 -6.57 1.08
C LYS A 60 2.85 -6.49 0.80
N ALA A 61 2.39 -5.33 0.37
CA ALA A 61 1.01 -5.14 -0.05
C ALA A 61 0.87 -5.40 -1.55
N SER A 62 -0.23 -6.01 -1.94
CA SER A 62 -0.56 -6.26 -3.34
C SER A 62 -2.02 -5.90 -3.58
N ASN A 63 -2.37 -5.55 -4.82
CA ASN A 63 -3.73 -5.14 -5.18
C ASN A 63 -4.27 -4.03 -4.28
N VAL A 64 -3.46 -3.01 -4.05
CA VAL A 64 -3.80 -1.92 -3.14
C VAL A 64 -4.88 -1.04 -3.77
N LYS A 65 -5.93 -0.77 -2.99
CA LYS A 65 -7.03 0.11 -3.41
C LYS A 65 -7.32 1.12 -2.32
N VAL A 66 -7.54 2.36 -2.72
CA VAL A 66 -7.97 3.41 -1.80
C VAL A 66 -9.46 3.23 -1.53
N VAL A 67 -9.85 3.18 -0.27
CA VAL A 67 -11.24 2.94 0.14
C VAL A 67 -11.84 4.05 0.99
N GLY A 68 -11.07 5.06 1.30
CA GLY A 68 -11.54 6.15 2.14
C GLY A 68 -11.67 7.48 1.46
#